data_a94e581c2227944193ab9a5a91675609
#
_entry.id   a94e581c2227944193ab9a5a91675609
#
_cell.length_a   1.000
_cell.length_b   1.000
_cell.length_c   1.000
_cell.angle_alpha   90.00
_cell.angle_beta   90.00
_cell.angle_gamma   90.00
#
_symmetry.space_group_name_H-M   'P 1'
#
loop_
_entity.id
_entity.type
_entity.pdbx_description
1 polymer ?
#
loop_
_entity_poly.entity_id
_entity_poly.type
_entity_poly.pdbx_seq_one_letter_code
_entity_poly.pdbx_strand_id
1 'polypeptide(L)'
;MKKIAILGASGSIGQSCIEVIRKHPSSFSLVAMSVYTQIDLLPSLLNEFQDLQIVAVKDLMSIPSYILKYPHIKFVEGDKGLVEVATSGCELVVNAVSHN
;
A
#
# COMPACT_ATOMS: atom_id res chain seq x y z
N MET A 1 14.27 2.80 -11.51
CA MET A 1 13.10 2.08 -10.97
C MET A 1 12.04 3.10 -10.57
N LYS A 2 10.85 2.97 -11.11
CA LYS A 2 9.76 3.90 -10.78
C LYS A 2 9.13 3.55 -9.44
N LYS A 3 8.98 4.54 -8.58
CA LYS A 3 8.30 4.40 -7.29
C LYS A 3 6.79 4.55 -7.49
N ILE A 4 6.04 3.57 -7.02
CA ILE A 4 4.60 3.49 -7.23
C ILE A 4 3.86 3.54 -5.90
N ALA A 5 2.77 4.30 -5.87
CA ALA A 5 1.79 4.30 -4.79
C ALA A 5 0.48 3.74 -5.33
N ILE A 6 -0.17 2.85 -4.58
CA ILE A 6 -1.47 2.29 -4.95
C ILE A 6 -2.50 2.62 -3.88
N LEU A 7 -3.56 3.32 -4.28
CA LEU A 7 -4.74 3.52 -3.44
C LEU A 7 -5.71 2.35 -3.71
N GLY A 8 -5.99 1.55 -2.69
CA GLY A 8 -6.87 0.39 -2.82
C GLY A 8 -6.15 -0.86 -3.30
N ALA A 9 -5.04 -1.22 -2.67
CA ALA A 9 -4.21 -2.35 -3.08
C ALA A 9 -4.93 -3.70 -2.98
N SER A 10 -5.92 -3.83 -2.10
CA SER A 10 -6.67 -5.08 -1.90
C SER A 10 -7.83 -5.27 -2.88
N GLY A 11 -8.23 -4.23 -3.63
CA GLY A 11 -9.26 -4.35 -4.64
C GLY A 11 -8.76 -5.05 -5.90
N SER A 12 -9.67 -5.39 -6.83
CA SER A 12 -9.31 -6.14 -8.03
C SER A 12 -8.33 -5.39 -8.92
N ILE A 13 -8.52 -4.08 -9.11
CA ILE A 13 -7.60 -3.26 -9.90
C ILE A 13 -6.25 -3.14 -9.18
N GLY A 14 -6.27 -2.94 -7.86
CA GLY A 14 -5.05 -2.86 -7.07
C GLY A 14 -4.24 -4.14 -7.14
N GLN A 15 -4.89 -5.29 -7.03
CA GLN A 15 -4.21 -6.58 -7.14
C GLN A 15 -3.64 -6.82 -8.53
N SER A 16 -4.32 -6.35 -9.58
CA SER A 16 -3.79 -6.41 -10.95
C SER A 16 -2.53 -5.57 -11.09
N CYS A 17 -2.51 -4.38 -10.49
CA CYS A 17 -1.32 -3.53 -10.48
C CYS A 17 -0.16 -4.20 -9.73
N ILE A 18 -0.46 -4.83 -8.60
CA ILE A 18 0.55 -5.56 -7.83
C ILE A 18 1.16 -6.68 -8.66
N GLU A 19 0.36 -7.39 -9.44
CA GLU A 19 0.86 -8.44 -10.33
C GLU A 19 1.84 -7.90 -11.37
N VAL A 20 1.56 -6.72 -11.93
CA VAL A 20 2.48 -6.07 -12.87
C VAL A 20 3.80 -5.73 -12.19
N ILE A 21 3.74 -5.16 -10.98
CA ILE A 21 4.95 -4.82 -10.21
C ILE A 21 5.75 -6.08 -9.90
N ARG A 22 5.06 -7.15 -9.51
CA ARG A 22 5.68 -8.43 -9.15
C ARG A 22 6.43 -9.06 -10.34
N LYS A 23 5.89 -8.89 -11.55
CA LYS A 23 6.50 -9.42 -12.78
C LYS A 23 7.65 -8.55 -13.30
N HIS A 24 7.74 -7.30 -12.85
CA HIS A 24 8.75 -6.35 -13.32
C HIS A 24 9.48 -5.70 -12.14
N PRO A 25 10.15 -6.52 -11.29
CA PRO A 25 10.73 -6.00 -10.05
C PRO A 25 11.91 -5.05 -10.26
N SER A 26 12.54 -5.07 -11.42
CA SER A 26 13.62 -4.14 -11.75
C SER A 26 13.10 -2.82 -12.34
N SER A 27 11.84 -2.77 -12.72
CA SER A 27 11.23 -1.56 -13.32
C SER A 27 10.40 -0.76 -12.34
N PHE A 28 9.77 -1.42 -11.36
CA PHE A 28 8.82 -0.80 -10.46
C PHE A 28 9.11 -1.17 -9.01
N SER A 29 8.87 -0.21 -8.11
CA SER A 29 9.00 -0.41 -6.67
C SER A 29 7.72 0.07 -5.99
N LEU A 30 7.06 -0.79 -5.22
CA LEU A 30 5.88 -0.42 -4.45
C LEU A 30 6.34 0.23 -3.14
N VAL A 31 6.12 1.53 -3.01
CA VAL A 31 6.62 2.34 -1.90
C VAL A 31 5.50 2.74 -0.94
N ALA A 32 4.28 2.92 -1.46
CA ALA A 32 3.14 3.33 -0.65
C ALA A 32 1.88 2.64 -1.12
N MET A 33 0.99 2.32 -0.20
CA MET A 33 -0.29 1.69 -0.54
C MET A 33 -1.33 1.93 0.53
N SER A 34 -2.62 1.79 0.15
CA SER A 34 -3.71 1.72 1.12
C SER A 34 -4.39 0.37 1.03
N VAL A 35 -4.75 -0.19 2.18
CA VAL A 35 -5.48 -1.45 2.31
C VAL A 35 -6.59 -1.24 3.33
N TYR A 36 -7.81 -0.93 2.85
CA TYR A 36 -8.94 -0.60 3.73
C TYR A 36 -9.91 -1.77 3.91
N THR A 37 -9.95 -2.68 2.94
CA THR A 37 -10.72 -3.92 3.00
C THR A 37 -9.77 -5.10 2.83
N GLN A 38 -10.24 -6.30 3.15
CA GLN A 38 -9.42 -7.51 3.02
C GLN A 38 -8.05 -7.35 3.71
N ILE A 39 -8.11 -6.90 4.97
CA ILE A 39 -6.91 -6.60 5.77
C ILE A 39 -6.02 -7.83 5.96
N ASP A 40 -6.56 -9.01 5.79
CA ASP A 40 -5.84 -10.28 5.87
C ASP A 40 -4.79 -10.45 4.76
N LEU A 41 -4.86 -9.64 3.70
CA LEU A 41 -3.81 -9.60 2.67
C LEU A 41 -2.57 -8.83 3.11
N LEU A 42 -2.69 -8.01 4.14
CA LEU A 42 -1.64 -7.10 4.56
C LEU A 42 -0.32 -7.82 4.92
N PRO A 43 -0.32 -8.90 5.71
CA PRO A 43 0.95 -9.55 6.05
C PRO A 43 1.76 -10.02 4.84
N SER A 44 1.11 -10.62 3.85
CA SER A 44 1.82 -11.09 2.65
C SER A 44 2.40 -9.93 1.86
N LEU A 45 1.68 -8.82 1.74
CA LEU A 45 2.15 -7.64 1.01
C LEU A 45 3.32 -6.99 1.74
N LEU A 46 3.26 -6.89 3.06
CA LEU A 46 4.35 -6.33 3.86
C LEU A 46 5.62 -7.17 3.76
N ASN A 47 5.49 -8.48 3.71
CA ASN A 47 6.63 -9.38 3.58
C ASN A 47 7.22 -9.37 2.17
N GLU A 48 6.37 -9.24 1.17
CA GLU A 48 6.79 -9.32 -0.23
C GLU A 48 7.46 -8.02 -0.71
N PHE A 49 6.90 -6.86 -0.36
CA PHE A 49 7.36 -5.58 -0.88
C PHE A 49 8.18 -4.84 0.16
N GLN A 50 9.49 -5.10 0.15
CA GLN A 50 10.43 -4.59 1.16
C GLN A 50 10.69 -3.08 1.05
N ASP A 51 10.31 -2.46 -0.07
CA ASP A 51 10.48 -1.02 -0.28
C ASP A 51 9.33 -0.18 0.26
N LEU A 52 8.30 -0.82 0.82
CA LEU A 52 7.16 -0.10 1.40
C LEU A 52 7.59 0.82 2.53
N GLN A 53 7.19 2.08 2.44
CA GLN A 53 7.49 3.13 3.43
C GLN A 53 6.24 3.67 4.10
N ILE A 54 5.11 3.71 3.39
CA ILE A 54 3.84 4.24 3.90
C ILE A 54 2.73 3.25 3.58
N VAL A 55 1.96 2.89 4.60
CA VAL A 55 0.79 2.01 4.45
C VAL A 55 -0.39 2.65 5.17
N ALA A 56 -1.46 2.92 4.43
CA ALA A 56 -2.70 3.43 5.00
C ALA A 56 -3.70 2.29 5.19
N VAL A 57 -4.34 2.30 6.35
CA VAL A 57 -5.41 1.34 6.68
C VAL A 57 -6.63 2.11 7.16
N LYS A 58 -7.77 1.45 7.25
CA LYS A 58 -8.99 2.10 7.71
C LYS A 58 -8.87 2.49 9.19
N ASP A 59 -8.30 1.62 10.02
CA ASP A 59 -8.21 1.80 11.46
C ASP A 59 -6.92 1.17 11.97
N LEU A 60 -6.04 1.99 12.54
CA LEU A 60 -4.77 1.53 13.11
C LEU A 60 -4.98 0.55 14.27
N MET A 61 -6.09 0.64 14.96
CA MET A 61 -6.40 -0.26 16.09
C MET A 61 -6.59 -1.71 15.64
N SER A 62 -6.81 -1.93 14.35
CA SER A 62 -6.95 -3.30 13.81
C SER A 62 -5.62 -3.99 13.54
N ILE A 63 -4.50 -3.24 13.58
CA ILE A 63 -3.18 -3.76 13.19
C ILE A 63 -2.04 -3.43 14.17
N PRO A 64 -2.27 -3.46 15.50
CA PRO A 64 -1.21 -3.02 16.42
C PRO A 64 0.06 -3.85 16.34
N SER A 65 -0.05 -5.15 16.06
CA SER A 65 1.11 -6.03 15.94
C SER A 65 1.97 -5.70 14.72
N TYR A 66 1.37 -5.26 13.62
CA TYR A 66 2.12 -4.90 12.41
C TYR A 66 2.89 -3.61 12.59
N ILE A 67 2.34 -2.66 13.33
CA ILE A 67 3.03 -1.40 13.63
C ILE A 67 4.34 -1.69 14.36
N LEU A 68 4.31 -2.60 15.31
CA LEU A 68 5.50 -2.98 16.08
C LEU A 68 6.48 -3.81 15.24
N LYS A 69 5.96 -4.69 14.39
CA LYS A 69 6.78 -5.60 13.59
C LYS A 69 7.51 -4.90 12.46
N TYR A 70 6.95 -3.81 11.92
CA TYR A 70 7.51 -3.07 10.79
C TYR A 70 7.77 -1.62 11.17
N PRO A 71 8.77 -1.36 12.04
CA PRO A 71 9.01 0.00 12.55
C PRO A 71 9.49 0.99 11.49
N HIS A 72 9.99 0.51 10.36
CA HIS A 72 10.44 1.37 9.24
C HIS A 72 9.29 1.85 8.36
N ILE A 73 8.08 1.30 8.55
CA ILE A 73 6.91 1.68 7.77
C ILE A 73 6.08 2.68 8.57
N LYS A 74 5.68 3.78 7.92
CA LYS A 74 4.75 4.74 8.50
C LYS A 74 3.33 4.26 8.23
N PHE A 75 2.63 3.83 9.28
CA PHE A 75 1.23 3.43 9.17
C PHE A 75 0.33 4.63 9.48
N VAL A 76 -0.63 4.86 8.61
CA VAL A 76 -1.58 5.99 8.70
C VAL A 76 -3.01 5.45 8.53
N GLU A 77 -4.01 6.26 8.89
CA GLU A 77 -5.40 5.80 8.85
C GLU A 77 -6.35 6.85 8.29
N GLY A 78 -7.53 6.39 7.89
CA GLY A 78 -8.63 7.25 7.47
C GLY A 78 -8.35 8.00 6.19
N ASP A 79 -9.11 9.07 5.96
CA ASP A 79 -8.96 9.89 4.76
C ASP A 79 -7.62 10.58 4.70
N LYS A 80 -7.08 10.98 5.85
CA LYS A 80 -5.74 11.58 5.91
C LYS A 80 -4.67 10.59 5.46
N GLY A 81 -4.86 9.30 5.77
CA GLY A 81 -3.97 8.26 5.32
C GLY A 81 -3.94 8.13 3.80
N LEU A 82 -5.11 8.22 3.16
CA LEU A 82 -5.18 8.18 1.70
C LEU A 82 -4.44 9.37 1.08
N VAL A 83 -4.57 10.55 1.66
CA VAL A 83 -3.86 11.74 1.19
C VAL A 83 -2.35 11.54 1.33
N GLU A 84 -1.90 10.99 2.45
CA GLU A 84 -0.46 10.74 2.66
C GLU A 84 0.10 9.77 1.62
N VAL A 85 -0.62 8.71 1.29
CA VAL A 85 -0.21 7.77 0.25
C VAL A 85 -0.16 8.46 -1.10
N ALA A 86 -1.20 9.23 -1.43
CA ALA A 86 -1.30 9.92 -2.72
C ALA A 86 -0.24 11.00 -2.90
N THR A 87 0.22 11.60 -1.80
CA THR A 87 1.22 12.69 -1.82
C THR A 87 2.60 12.24 -1.35
N SER A 88 2.87 10.94 -1.41
CA SER A 88 4.13 10.36 -0.89
C SER A 88 5.36 10.65 -1.76
N GLY A 89 5.20 11.39 -2.86
CA GLY A 89 6.30 11.70 -3.76
C GLY A 89 6.63 10.59 -4.74
N CYS A 90 5.74 9.61 -4.89
CA CYS A 90 5.91 8.56 -5.88
C CYS A 90 5.69 9.08 -7.29
N GLU A 91 6.41 8.51 -8.25
CA GLU A 91 6.35 8.94 -9.64
C GLU A 91 5.01 8.57 -10.29
N LEU A 92 4.38 7.51 -9.79
CA LEU A 92 3.08 7.06 -10.29
C LEU A 92 2.17 6.74 -9.12
N VAL A 93 0.97 7.30 -9.14
CA VAL A 93 -0.07 7.02 -8.15
C VAL A 93 -1.23 6.36 -8.88
N VAL A 94 -1.54 5.12 -8.51
CA VAL A 94 -2.65 4.37 -9.10
C VAL A 94 -3.85 4.46 -8.16
N ASN A 95 -4.95 5.02 -8.63
CA ASN A 95 -6.19 5.06 -7.86
C ASN A 95 -7.05 3.85 -8.25
N ALA A 96 -6.99 2.83 -7.40
CA ALA A 96 -7.74 1.59 -7.59
C ALA A 96 -8.89 1.45 -6.60
N VAL A 97 -9.26 2.55 -5.94
CA VAL A 97 -10.38 2.57 -5.00
C VAL A 97 -11.68 2.47 -5.77
N SER A 98 -12.51 1.49 -5.38
CA SER A 98 -13.81 1.29 -5.99
C SER A 98 -14.82 2.29 -5.44
N HIS A 99 -15.55 2.97 -6.32
CA HIS A 99 -16.62 3.90 -5.95
C HIS A 99 -17.95 3.33 -6.40
N ASN A 100 -18.80 3.00 -5.45
CA ASN A 100 -20.15 2.54 -5.71
C ASN A 100 -21.15 3.37 -4.95
#